data_890fe0f14d72ea7c835e29a705dd5267
#
_entry.id   890fe0f14d72ea7c835e29a705dd5267
#
_cell.length_a   1.000
_cell.length_b   1.000
_cell.length_c   1.000
_cell.angle_alpha   90.00
_cell.angle_beta   90.00
_cell.angle_gamma   90.00
#
_symmetry.space_group_name_H-M   'P 1'
#
loop_
_entity.id
_entity.type
_entity.pdbx_description
1 polymer ?
#
loop_
_entity_poly.entity_id
_entity_poly.type
_entity_poly.pdbx_seq_one_letter_code
_entity_poly.pdbx_strand_id
1 'polypeptide(L)'
;TENSDGTITGEAAEIAENAENIDAVIAAHNHKFVDGIVNGIPVVQAGYNGRGLSVISFTLDENNNIVQSEGNTRKLYEEGELPVNKVVEEKVNEINENLKPILAEKVTDLPFDLEHDRNNGLTPLGVTVAEAMKEIGQTDVAIANGGGIRAPLSAGDLTVGDMYTILPFDNQLVTLKVTGADLKLLIEHGINPPSFGWGQFAGLKVWYDPATDKITSMRLEDGTK
;
A
#
# COMPACT_ATOMS: atom_id res chain seq x y z
N THR A 1 5.97 -9.05 -11.50
CA THR A 1 7.36 -8.93 -10.96
C THR A 1 8.35 -9.39 -11.99
N GLU A 2 9.44 -8.66 -12.17
CA GLU A 2 10.57 -9.07 -12.98
C GLU A 2 11.58 -9.82 -12.10
N ASN A 3 12.02 -10.97 -12.57
CA ASN A 3 13.01 -11.83 -11.91
C ASN A 3 14.42 -11.45 -12.35
N SER A 4 15.43 -11.96 -11.66
CA SER A 4 16.85 -11.69 -11.96
C SER A 4 17.32 -12.20 -13.32
N ASP A 5 16.58 -13.10 -13.95
CA ASP A 5 16.82 -13.63 -15.30
C ASP A 5 16.05 -12.86 -16.40
N GLY A 6 15.36 -11.78 -16.03
CA GLY A 6 14.55 -10.94 -16.93
C GLY A 6 13.15 -11.50 -17.21
N THR A 7 12.76 -12.63 -16.62
CA THR A 7 11.40 -13.14 -16.77
C THR A 7 10.41 -12.32 -15.97
N ILE A 8 9.23 -12.06 -16.52
CA ILE A 8 8.14 -11.39 -15.83
C ILE A 8 7.13 -12.42 -15.34
N THR A 9 6.72 -12.34 -14.10
CA THR A 9 5.78 -13.25 -13.44
C THR A 9 4.67 -12.54 -12.68
N GLY A 10 3.61 -13.26 -12.34
CA GLY A 10 2.43 -12.78 -11.62
C GLY A 10 1.35 -12.29 -12.55
N GLU A 11 0.30 -11.70 -11.99
CA GLU A 11 -0.96 -11.35 -12.66
C GLU A 11 -0.78 -10.61 -14.01
N ALA A 12 0.14 -9.64 -14.08
CA ALA A 12 0.41 -8.91 -15.33
C ALA A 12 0.97 -9.81 -16.44
N ALA A 13 1.79 -10.80 -16.10
CA ALA A 13 2.28 -11.78 -17.05
C ALA A 13 1.17 -12.75 -17.48
N GLU A 14 0.36 -13.22 -16.53
CA GLU A 14 -0.78 -14.09 -16.81
C GLU A 14 -1.81 -13.40 -17.75
N ILE A 15 -2.03 -12.10 -17.57
CA ILE A 15 -2.86 -11.29 -18.49
C ILE A 15 -2.24 -11.25 -19.89
N ALA A 16 -0.94 -10.98 -19.99
CA ALA A 16 -0.24 -10.92 -21.29
C ALA A 16 -0.21 -12.28 -22.00
N GLU A 17 -0.20 -13.37 -21.26
CA GLU A 17 -0.19 -14.74 -21.80
C GLU A 17 -1.57 -15.19 -22.29
N ASN A 18 -2.65 -14.79 -21.61
CA ASN A 18 -3.95 -15.42 -21.76
C ASN A 18 -5.06 -14.48 -22.27
N ALA A 19 -4.89 -13.16 -22.18
CA ALA A 19 -5.90 -12.24 -22.68
C ALA A 19 -5.81 -12.06 -24.20
N GLU A 20 -6.96 -11.96 -24.85
CA GLU A 20 -7.06 -11.70 -26.29
C GLU A 20 -7.25 -10.20 -26.54
N ASN A 21 -6.78 -9.75 -27.71
CA ASN A 21 -6.94 -8.37 -28.20
C ASN A 21 -6.35 -7.29 -27.29
N ILE A 22 -5.19 -7.58 -26.69
CA ILE A 22 -4.38 -6.60 -25.98
C ILE A 22 -3.03 -6.46 -26.67
N ASP A 23 -2.53 -5.23 -26.75
CA ASP A 23 -1.26 -4.89 -27.40
C ASP A 23 -0.17 -4.52 -26.39
N ALA A 24 -0.53 -4.23 -25.16
CA ALA A 24 0.38 -3.91 -24.06
C ALA A 24 -0.26 -4.10 -22.69
N VAL A 25 0.57 -4.27 -21.66
CA VAL A 25 0.14 -4.30 -20.24
C VAL A 25 0.92 -3.24 -19.46
N ILE A 26 0.19 -2.31 -18.84
CA ILE A 26 0.73 -1.35 -17.88
C ILE A 26 0.34 -1.82 -16.48
N ALA A 27 1.31 -2.27 -15.72
CA ALA A 27 1.12 -2.73 -14.35
C ALA A 27 1.41 -1.62 -13.33
N ALA A 28 0.87 -1.78 -12.12
CA ALA A 28 1.03 -0.83 -11.02
C ALA A 28 0.94 -1.54 -9.65
N HIS A 29 0.72 -0.76 -8.59
CA HIS A 29 0.37 -1.16 -7.22
C HIS A 29 1.50 -1.75 -6.38
N ASN A 30 2.29 -2.70 -6.86
CA ASN A 30 3.36 -3.34 -6.08
C ASN A 30 4.67 -2.53 -6.01
N HIS A 31 4.68 -1.33 -6.61
CA HIS A 31 5.80 -0.38 -6.59
C HIS A 31 7.11 -0.88 -7.22
N LYS A 32 7.05 -1.90 -8.05
CA LYS A 32 8.23 -2.43 -8.77
C LYS A 32 8.51 -1.65 -10.04
N PHE A 33 9.75 -1.71 -10.51
CA PHE A 33 10.11 -1.34 -11.86
C PHE A 33 10.14 -2.61 -12.69
N VAL A 34 9.44 -2.61 -13.81
CA VAL A 34 9.35 -3.76 -14.72
C VAL A 34 9.37 -3.25 -16.14
N ASP A 35 10.17 -3.85 -17.00
CA ASP A 35 10.04 -3.75 -18.44
C ASP A 35 10.46 -5.05 -19.13
N GLY A 36 9.66 -5.50 -20.07
CA GLY A 36 9.96 -6.69 -20.84
C GLY A 36 8.81 -7.11 -21.73
N ILE A 37 8.96 -8.26 -22.36
CA ILE A 37 8.00 -8.84 -23.29
C ILE A 37 7.52 -10.18 -22.75
N VAL A 38 6.21 -10.37 -22.70
CA VAL A 38 5.55 -11.63 -22.38
C VAL A 38 4.64 -12.00 -23.54
N ASN A 39 4.86 -13.15 -24.16
CA ASN A 39 4.07 -13.60 -25.31
C ASN A 39 3.97 -12.56 -26.46
N GLY A 40 5.04 -11.81 -26.71
CA GLY A 40 5.07 -10.75 -27.74
C GLY A 40 4.45 -9.42 -27.29
N ILE A 41 3.91 -9.32 -26.09
CA ILE A 41 3.22 -8.16 -25.53
C ILE A 41 4.15 -7.45 -24.54
N PRO A 42 4.41 -6.13 -24.69
CA PRO A 42 5.18 -5.37 -23.71
C PRO A 42 4.43 -5.24 -22.39
N VAL A 43 5.14 -5.53 -21.28
CA VAL A 43 4.66 -5.39 -19.92
C VAL A 43 5.56 -4.41 -19.18
N VAL A 44 5.02 -3.29 -18.73
CA VAL A 44 5.80 -2.23 -18.07
C VAL A 44 5.19 -1.79 -16.75
N GLN A 45 6.05 -1.34 -15.82
CA GLN A 45 5.67 -0.71 -14.57
C GLN A 45 6.72 0.30 -14.11
N ALA A 46 6.30 1.52 -13.83
CA ALA A 46 7.18 2.66 -13.56
C ALA A 46 7.49 2.91 -12.07
N GLY A 47 7.41 1.89 -11.22
CA GLY A 47 7.66 2.05 -9.78
C GLY A 47 6.51 2.79 -9.09
N TYR A 48 6.81 3.89 -8.39
CA TYR A 48 5.86 4.63 -7.57
C TYR A 48 6.27 6.11 -7.42
N ASN A 49 5.32 6.94 -7.00
CA ASN A 49 5.53 8.37 -6.64
C ASN A 49 6.27 9.19 -7.72
N GLY A 50 6.04 8.91 -9.00
CA GLY A 50 6.69 9.62 -10.10
C GLY A 50 8.20 9.36 -10.23
N ARG A 51 8.74 8.32 -9.56
CA ARG A 51 10.17 7.99 -9.60
C ARG A 51 10.61 7.32 -10.90
N GLY A 52 9.66 6.91 -11.72
CA GLY A 52 9.92 6.29 -13.02
C GLY A 52 8.96 6.76 -14.10
N LEU A 53 9.35 6.47 -15.33
CA LEU A 53 8.55 6.69 -16.53
C LEU A 53 8.64 5.45 -17.40
N SER A 54 7.51 4.83 -17.71
CA SER A 54 7.43 3.75 -18.69
C SER A 54 6.93 4.29 -20.03
N VAL A 55 7.56 3.84 -21.11
CA VAL A 55 7.20 4.17 -22.47
C VAL A 55 6.98 2.87 -23.24
N ILE A 56 5.85 2.79 -23.93
CA ILE A 56 5.55 1.72 -24.88
C ILE A 56 5.53 2.33 -26.27
N SER A 57 6.26 1.72 -27.19
CA SER A 57 6.35 2.14 -28.58
C SER A 57 5.83 1.06 -29.51
N PHE A 58 5.01 1.44 -30.46
CA PHE A 58 4.51 0.56 -31.50
C PHE A 58 4.99 1.05 -32.88
N THR A 59 5.48 0.13 -33.69
CA THR A 59 5.72 0.38 -35.13
C THR A 59 4.54 -0.19 -35.90
N LEU A 60 3.94 0.61 -36.75
CA LEU A 60 2.80 0.22 -37.58
C LEU A 60 3.22 0.04 -39.01
N ASP A 61 2.58 -0.91 -39.73
CA ASP A 61 2.66 -1.05 -41.19
C ASP A 61 1.73 -0.05 -41.92
N GLU A 62 1.71 -0.10 -43.24
CA GLU A 62 0.87 0.77 -44.09
C GLU A 62 -0.64 0.55 -43.88
N ASN A 63 -1.04 -0.57 -43.25
CA ASN A 63 -2.42 -0.93 -42.96
C ASN A 63 -2.79 -0.66 -41.48
N ASN A 64 -1.91 0.01 -40.73
CA ASN A 64 -2.03 0.26 -39.27
C ASN A 64 -1.99 -1.00 -38.42
N ASN A 65 -1.40 -2.10 -38.87
CA ASN A 65 -1.14 -3.24 -38.02
C ASN A 65 0.15 -3.04 -37.23
N ILE A 66 0.17 -3.44 -35.97
CA ILE A 66 1.39 -3.43 -35.15
C ILE A 66 2.35 -4.52 -35.67
N VAL A 67 3.54 -4.11 -36.11
CA VAL A 67 4.60 -4.98 -36.59
C VAL A 67 5.75 -5.12 -35.62
N GLN A 68 5.86 -4.19 -34.65
CA GLN A 68 6.84 -4.25 -33.58
C GLN A 68 6.27 -3.51 -32.36
N SER A 69 6.52 -4.05 -31.17
CA SER A 69 6.21 -3.42 -29.89
C SER A 69 7.41 -3.49 -28.96
N GLU A 70 7.66 -2.40 -28.23
CA GLU A 70 8.74 -2.29 -27.26
C GLU A 70 8.23 -1.63 -25.99
N GLY A 71 8.67 -2.10 -24.82
CA GLY A 71 8.46 -1.45 -23.53
C GLY A 71 9.80 -1.05 -22.93
N ASN A 72 9.87 0.13 -22.35
CA ASN A 72 11.05 0.58 -21.62
C ASN A 72 10.65 1.37 -20.38
N THR A 73 11.34 1.15 -19.26
CA THR A 73 11.08 1.84 -18.00
C THR A 73 12.36 2.52 -17.50
N ARG A 74 12.30 3.84 -17.43
CA ARG A 74 13.40 4.70 -16.96
C ARG A 74 13.19 5.05 -15.50
N LYS A 75 14.22 4.89 -14.68
CA LYS A 75 14.25 5.35 -13.29
C LYS A 75 14.78 6.77 -13.26
N LEU A 76 13.89 7.73 -13.08
CA LEU A 76 14.20 9.16 -13.22
C LEU A 76 15.26 9.64 -12.21
N TYR A 77 15.37 9.02 -11.06
CA TYR A 77 16.40 9.34 -10.05
C TYR A 77 17.81 8.85 -10.41
N GLU A 78 17.95 8.01 -11.43
CA GLU A 78 19.23 7.55 -11.99
C GLU A 78 19.70 8.42 -13.19
N GLU A 79 18.84 9.31 -13.69
CA GLU A 79 19.08 10.13 -14.90
C GLU A 79 19.86 11.44 -14.62
N GLY A 80 20.23 11.69 -13.37
CA GLY A 80 20.83 12.95 -12.95
C GLY A 80 19.81 14.08 -12.80
N GLU A 81 20.22 15.33 -13.05
CA GLU A 81 19.34 16.49 -12.92
C GLU A 81 18.41 16.61 -14.11
N LEU A 82 17.11 16.52 -13.86
CA LEU A 82 16.06 16.65 -14.87
C LEU A 82 15.60 18.11 -14.99
N PRO A 83 15.25 18.59 -16.21
CA PRO A 83 14.75 19.94 -16.38
C PRO A 83 13.41 20.15 -15.67
N VAL A 84 13.30 21.25 -14.93
CA VAL A 84 12.06 21.64 -14.24
C VAL A 84 11.09 22.28 -15.22
N ASN A 85 9.85 21.77 -15.28
CA ASN A 85 8.78 22.44 -15.98
C ASN A 85 8.21 23.56 -15.09
N LYS A 86 8.46 24.82 -15.45
CA LYS A 86 8.08 25.99 -14.65
C LYS A 86 6.57 26.12 -14.39
N VAL A 87 5.74 25.76 -15.36
CA VAL A 87 4.27 25.80 -15.21
C VAL A 87 3.80 24.80 -14.18
N VAL A 88 4.37 23.59 -14.19
CA VAL A 88 4.06 22.55 -13.20
C VAL A 88 4.57 22.94 -11.81
N GLU A 89 5.80 23.47 -11.72
CA GLU A 89 6.39 23.96 -10.47
C GLU A 89 5.53 25.05 -9.81
N GLU A 90 5.12 26.06 -10.58
CA GLU A 90 4.26 27.14 -10.09
C GLU A 90 2.91 26.59 -9.58
N LYS A 91 2.31 25.65 -10.29
CA LYS A 91 1.05 25.02 -9.86
C LYS A 91 1.19 24.19 -8.60
N VAL A 92 2.26 23.43 -8.48
CA VAL A 92 2.57 22.66 -7.27
C VAL A 92 2.80 23.59 -6.07
N ASN A 93 3.54 24.69 -6.27
CA ASN A 93 3.78 25.67 -5.23
C ASN A 93 2.48 26.35 -4.77
N GLU A 94 1.59 26.76 -5.70
CA GLU A 94 0.27 27.29 -5.38
C GLU A 94 -0.55 26.34 -4.51
N ILE A 95 -0.60 25.05 -4.88
CA ILE A 95 -1.32 24.02 -4.13
C ILE A 95 -0.72 23.86 -2.73
N ASN A 96 0.60 23.76 -2.63
CA ASN A 96 1.29 23.58 -1.36
C ASN A 96 1.05 24.76 -0.40
N GLU A 97 1.11 26.01 -0.90
CA GLU A 97 0.84 27.19 -0.06
C GLU A 97 -0.62 27.23 0.41
N ASN A 98 -1.57 26.80 -0.40
CA ASN A 98 -2.98 26.69 0.00
C ASN A 98 -3.23 25.60 1.05
N LEU A 99 -2.51 24.47 0.96
CA LEU A 99 -2.66 23.36 1.90
C LEU A 99 -1.90 23.57 3.22
N LYS A 100 -0.79 24.30 3.19
CA LYS A 100 0.10 24.51 4.33
C LYS A 100 -0.62 24.91 5.64
N PRO A 101 -1.55 25.89 5.68
CA PRO A 101 -2.23 26.23 6.93
C PRO A 101 -3.12 25.10 7.45
N ILE A 102 -3.71 24.29 6.57
CA ILE A 102 -4.56 23.15 6.94
C ILE A 102 -3.68 22.04 7.51
N LEU A 103 -2.61 21.69 6.80
CA LEU A 103 -1.71 20.61 7.21
C LEU A 103 -0.92 20.94 8.48
N ALA A 104 -0.68 22.22 8.76
CA ALA A 104 0.00 22.69 9.97
C ALA A 104 -0.92 22.81 11.19
N GLU A 105 -2.23 22.57 11.05
CA GLU A 105 -3.17 22.60 12.18
C GLU A 105 -2.79 21.51 13.18
N LYS A 106 -2.59 21.93 14.45
CA LYS A 106 -2.22 21.04 15.53
C LYS A 106 -3.45 20.25 16.02
N VAL A 107 -3.31 18.92 16.06
CA VAL A 107 -4.34 18.00 16.59
C VAL A 107 -4.16 17.80 18.08
N THR A 108 -2.94 17.44 18.52
CA THR A 108 -2.60 17.19 19.93
C THR A 108 -1.10 17.18 20.14
N ASP A 109 -0.65 16.95 21.38
CA ASP A 109 0.73 16.64 21.72
C ASP A 109 0.89 15.14 21.95
N LEU A 110 1.90 14.55 21.32
CA LEU A 110 2.32 13.17 21.58
C LEU A 110 3.44 13.18 22.63
N PRO A 111 3.26 12.50 23.79
CA PRO A 111 4.26 12.48 24.84
C PRO A 111 5.45 11.53 24.55
N PHE A 112 5.31 10.63 23.58
CA PHE A 112 6.31 9.63 23.18
C PHE A 112 6.08 9.21 21.74
N ASP A 113 7.12 8.60 21.13
CA ASP A 113 7.06 8.06 19.79
C ASP A 113 6.08 6.87 19.71
N LEU A 114 5.31 6.81 18.64
CA LEU A 114 4.48 5.66 18.29
C LEU A 114 5.07 4.96 17.07
N GLU A 115 5.85 3.94 17.36
CA GLU A 115 6.53 3.14 16.34
C GLU A 115 5.53 2.31 15.50
N HIS A 116 5.87 2.14 14.23
CA HIS A 116 5.16 1.26 13.32
C HIS A 116 6.11 0.58 12.34
N ASP A 117 6.08 -0.75 12.33
CA ASP A 117 6.65 -1.59 11.27
C ASP A 117 5.59 -2.58 10.81
N ARG A 118 5.11 -2.39 9.60
CA ARG A 118 4.06 -3.24 8.99
C ARG A 118 4.39 -4.73 8.92
N ASN A 119 5.65 -5.11 9.07
CA ASN A 119 6.08 -6.50 8.94
C ASN A 119 6.34 -7.19 10.30
N ASN A 120 6.10 -6.51 11.40
CA ASN A 120 6.56 -6.95 12.71
C ASN A 120 5.45 -7.00 13.77
N GLY A 121 4.40 -7.76 13.52
CA GLY A 121 3.33 -7.99 14.50
C GLY A 121 2.51 -6.75 14.85
N LEU A 122 1.98 -6.73 16.06
CA LEU A 122 1.29 -5.56 16.61
C LEU A 122 2.30 -4.48 16.97
N THR A 123 1.98 -3.25 16.59
CA THR A 123 2.83 -2.08 16.85
C THR A 123 2.10 -1.05 17.71
N PRO A 124 2.80 -0.18 18.48
CA PRO A 124 2.17 0.85 19.27
C PRO A 124 1.22 1.74 18.46
N LEU A 125 1.64 2.25 17.30
CA LEU A 125 0.77 3.04 16.44
C LEU A 125 -0.37 2.21 15.85
N GLY A 126 -0.10 0.97 15.44
CA GLY A 126 -1.11 0.07 14.88
C GLY A 126 -2.24 -0.23 15.87
N VAL A 127 -1.89 -0.53 17.12
CA VAL A 127 -2.86 -0.74 18.19
C VAL A 127 -3.64 0.55 18.48
N THR A 128 -2.97 1.71 18.54
CA THR A 128 -3.64 3.01 18.73
C THR A 128 -4.68 3.28 17.66
N VAL A 129 -4.35 3.02 16.39
CA VAL A 129 -5.30 3.16 15.27
C VAL A 129 -6.47 2.19 15.42
N ALA A 130 -6.20 0.94 15.76
CA ALA A 130 -7.26 -0.06 15.97
C ALA A 130 -8.15 0.29 17.17
N GLU A 131 -7.60 0.81 18.28
CA GLU A 131 -8.39 1.29 19.42
C GLU A 131 -9.30 2.46 19.04
N ALA A 132 -8.81 3.44 18.28
CA ALA A 132 -9.62 4.53 17.77
C ALA A 132 -10.76 4.03 16.86
N MET A 133 -10.48 3.06 15.98
CA MET A 133 -11.50 2.42 15.15
C MET A 133 -12.55 1.70 15.98
N LYS A 134 -12.14 0.97 17.02
CA LYS A 134 -13.04 0.26 17.95
C LYS A 134 -13.97 1.24 18.67
N GLU A 135 -13.41 2.33 19.17
CA GLU A 135 -14.17 3.37 19.88
C GLU A 135 -15.20 4.05 18.96
N ILE A 136 -14.78 4.50 17.78
CA ILE A 136 -15.66 5.16 16.79
C ILE A 136 -16.73 4.19 16.30
N GLY A 137 -16.36 2.93 16.02
CA GLY A 137 -17.27 1.88 15.55
C GLY A 137 -18.21 1.34 16.62
N GLN A 138 -17.95 1.64 17.90
CA GLN A 138 -18.66 1.07 19.06
C GLN A 138 -18.74 -0.46 18.98
N THR A 139 -17.60 -1.09 18.69
CA THR A 139 -17.46 -2.54 18.50
C THR A 139 -16.62 -3.18 19.60
N ASP A 140 -16.76 -4.48 19.78
CA ASP A 140 -15.95 -5.24 20.74
C ASP A 140 -14.50 -5.39 20.26
N VAL A 141 -14.31 -5.40 18.93
CA VAL A 141 -13.02 -5.63 18.26
C VAL A 141 -12.90 -4.70 17.07
N ALA A 142 -11.69 -4.24 16.78
CA ALA A 142 -11.36 -3.60 15.52
C ALA A 142 -10.12 -4.23 14.90
N ILE A 143 -10.06 -4.24 13.57
CA ILE A 143 -8.96 -4.80 12.78
C ILE A 143 -8.60 -3.81 11.69
N ALA A 144 -7.33 -3.45 11.59
CA ALA A 144 -6.75 -2.68 10.49
C ALA A 144 -5.59 -3.45 9.86
N ASN A 145 -5.34 -3.27 8.56
CA ASN A 145 -4.14 -3.82 7.95
C ASN A 145 -2.93 -2.92 8.24
N GLY A 146 -1.83 -3.49 8.71
CA GLY A 146 -0.61 -2.72 9.04
C GLY A 146 -0.02 -1.99 7.83
N GLY A 147 -0.19 -2.53 6.61
CA GLY A 147 0.22 -1.84 5.39
C GLY A 147 -0.53 -0.55 5.08
N GLY A 148 -1.69 -0.33 5.69
CA GLY A 148 -2.46 0.91 5.60
C GLY A 148 -1.87 2.06 6.41
N ILE A 149 -1.08 1.75 7.43
CA ILE A 149 -0.34 2.72 8.25
C ILE A 149 1.03 2.93 7.60
N ARG A 150 1.33 4.14 7.15
CA ARG A 150 2.42 4.40 6.20
C ARG A 150 3.71 4.92 6.82
N ALA A 151 3.67 5.44 8.05
CA ALA A 151 4.81 5.98 8.78
C ALA A 151 4.60 5.84 10.29
N PRO A 152 5.66 5.82 11.10
CA PRO A 152 5.56 6.02 12.56
C PRO A 152 5.20 7.47 12.88
N LEU A 153 4.85 7.75 14.13
CA LEU A 153 4.67 9.10 14.67
C LEU A 153 5.76 9.40 15.71
N SER A 154 6.36 10.57 15.60
CA SER A 154 7.32 11.07 16.59
C SER A 154 6.62 11.86 17.70
N ALA A 155 7.23 11.85 18.89
CA ALA A 155 6.81 12.71 20.01
C ALA A 155 6.86 14.20 19.62
N GLY A 156 5.95 14.97 20.19
CA GLY A 156 5.82 16.41 19.92
C GLY A 156 4.44 16.78 19.38
N ASP A 157 4.38 17.91 18.69
CA ASP A 157 3.14 18.40 18.09
C ASP A 157 2.68 17.45 16.97
N LEU A 158 1.52 16.85 17.13
CA LEU A 158 0.84 16.07 16.09
C LEU A 158 -0.04 16.99 15.27
N THR A 159 0.16 17.01 13.96
CA THR A 159 -0.57 17.88 13.03
C THR A 159 -1.52 17.10 12.12
N VAL A 160 -2.43 17.81 11.47
CA VAL A 160 -3.29 17.24 10.41
C VAL A 160 -2.44 16.63 9.28
N GLY A 161 -1.30 17.26 8.95
CA GLY A 161 -0.36 16.74 7.95
C GLY A 161 0.25 15.39 8.33
N ASP A 162 0.56 15.19 9.62
CA ASP A 162 1.04 13.90 10.12
C ASP A 162 -0.04 12.84 9.99
N MET A 163 -1.31 13.17 10.29
CA MET A 163 -2.43 12.25 10.12
C MET A 163 -2.59 11.80 8.67
N TYR A 164 -2.51 12.73 7.70
CA TYR A 164 -2.51 12.38 6.27
C TYR A 164 -1.29 11.55 5.86
N THR A 165 -0.16 11.75 6.51
CA THR A 165 1.07 10.98 6.23
C THR A 165 0.94 9.54 6.70
N ILE A 166 0.38 9.30 7.88
CA ILE A 166 0.24 7.95 8.45
C ILE A 166 -0.95 7.18 7.87
N LEU A 167 -2.06 7.85 7.55
CA LEU A 167 -3.30 7.26 7.03
C LEU A 167 -3.75 7.99 5.75
N PRO A 168 -3.01 7.88 4.63
CA PRO A 168 -3.26 8.66 3.42
C PRO A 168 -4.44 8.16 2.59
N PHE A 169 -5.03 7.02 2.95
CA PHE A 169 -6.12 6.41 2.19
C PHE A 169 -7.47 6.89 2.68
N ASP A 170 -8.38 7.18 1.77
CA ASP A 170 -9.77 7.56 2.07
C ASP A 170 -10.62 6.30 2.37
N ASN A 171 -10.20 5.55 3.38
CA ASN A 171 -10.89 4.34 3.81
C ASN A 171 -12.11 4.69 4.68
N GLN A 172 -13.15 3.88 4.56
CA GLN A 172 -14.33 3.97 5.40
C GLN A 172 -14.32 2.90 6.50
N LEU A 173 -14.77 3.26 7.69
CA LEU A 173 -14.97 2.32 8.77
C LEU A 173 -16.25 1.51 8.52
N VAL A 174 -16.12 0.19 8.49
CA VAL A 174 -17.24 -0.75 8.31
C VAL A 174 -17.38 -1.61 9.55
N THR A 175 -18.61 -1.76 10.06
CA THR A 175 -18.92 -2.64 11.19
C THR A 175 -19.64 -3.90 10.71
N LEU A 176 -19.24 -5.05 11.25
CA LEU A 176 -19.78 -6.36 10.91
C LEU A 176 -20.15 -7.13 12.17
N LYS A 177 -21.18 -7.96 12.11
CA LYS A 177 -21.44 -8.99 13.12
C LYS A 177 -20.86 -10.31 12.63
N VAL A 178 -19.96 -10.86 13.40
CA VAL A 178 -19.27 -12.12 13.06
C VAL A 178 -19.33 -13.08 14.23
N THR A 179 -19.21 -14.38 13.96
CA THR A 179 -19.04 -15.40 15.00
C THR A 179 -17.60 -15.39 15.52
N GLY A 180 -17.36 -15.96 16.70
CA GLY A 180 -15.99 -16.15 17.20
C GLY A 180 -15.13 -17.02 16.27
N ALA A 181 -15.74 -17.95 15.54
CA ALA A 181 -15.05 -18.75 14.53
C ALA A 181 -14.60 -17.91 13.31
N ASP A 182 -15.48 -17.04 12.81
CA ASP A 182 -15.15 -16.14 11.71
C ASP A 182 -14.10 -15.11 12.14
N LEU A 183 -14.22 -14.57 13.35
CA LEU A 183 -13.23 -13.67 13.92
C LEU A 183 -11.86 -14.31 14.02
N LYS A 184 -11.80 -15.57 14.47
CA LYS A 184 -10.55 -16.34 14.50
C LYS A 184 -9.90 -16.45 13.11
N LEU A 185 -10.70 -16.74 12.08
CA LEU A 185 -10.18 -16.83 10.69
C LEU A 185 -9.66 -15.46 10.19
N LEU A 186 -10.36 -14.38 10.51
CA LEU A 186 -9.92 -13.02 10.14
C LEU A 186 -8.58 -12.67 10.79
N ILE A 187 -8.43 -12.96 12.09
CA ILE A 187 -7.17 -12.70 12.81
C ILE A 187 -6.05 -13.62 12.29
N GLU A 188 -6.30 -14.92 12.08
CA GLU A 188 -5.31 -15.83 11.47
C GLU A 188 -4.86 -15.37 10.09
N HIS A 189 -5.76 -14.82 9.28
CA HIS A 189 -5.41 -14.24 7.98
C HIS A 189 -4.55 -12.98 8.12
N GLY A 190 -4.70 -12.21 9.19
CA GLY A 190 -3.90 -11.02 9.50
C GLY A 190 -2.54 -11.32 10.10
N ILE A 191 -2.29 -12.54 10.60
CA ILE A 191 -0.99 -12.93 11.18
C ILE A 191 -0.04 -13.28 10.04
N ASN A 192 1.11 -12.57 9.98
CA ASN A 192 2.17 -12.81 9.00
C ASN A 192 1.69 -12.91 7.53
N PRO A 193 0.87 -11.97 7.04
CA PRO A 193 0.35 -12.04 5.69
C PRO A 193 1.43 -11.75 4.64
N PRO A 194 1.36 -12.34 3.44
CA PRO A 194 2.43 -12.26 2.45
C PRO A 194 2.63 -10.87 1.82
N SER A 195 1.66 -9.94 1.90
CA SER A 195 1.73 -8.69 1.11
C SER A 195 1.18 -7.43 1.76
N PHE A 196 0.20 -7.49 2.65
CA PHE A 196 -0.49 -6.29 3.15
C PHE A 196 -0.08 -5.86 4.56
N GLY A 197 0.95 -6.49 5.13
CA GLY A 197 1.45 -6.23 6.48
C GLY A 197 0.59 -6.88 7.57
N TRP A 198 1.18 -7.06 8.75
CA TRP A 198 0.49 -7.65 9.89
C TRP A 198 -0.79 -6.92 10.24
N GLY A 199 -1.85 -7.67 10.50
CA GLY A 199 -3.09 -7.12 11.05
C GLY A 199 -2.84 -6.43 12.38
N GLN A 200 -3.34 -5.20 12.51
CA GLN A 200 -3.34 -4.45 13.76
C GLN A 200 -4.72 -4.57 14.37
N PHE A 201 -4.84 -4.99 15.59
CA PHE A 201 -6.16 -5.22 16.22
C PHE A 201 -6.20 -4.77 17.67
N ALA A 202 -7.41 -4.43 18.09
CA ALA A 202 -7.76 -4.00 19.45
C ALA A 202 -8.98 -4.76 19.94
N GLY A 203 -9.18 -4.79 21.27
CA GLY A 203 -10.30 -5.48 21.92
C GLY A 203 -10.08 -6.99 22.12
N LEU A 204 -8.91 -7.52 21.71
CA LEU A 204 -8.59 -8.94 21.77
C LEU A 204 -7.26 -9.23 22.46
N LYS A 205 -7.21 -10.37 23.13
CA LYS A 205 -5.97 -11.06 23.53
C LYS A 205 -5.86 -12.34 22.70
N VAL A 206 -4.75 -12.47 21.96
CA VAL A 206 -4.53 -13.58 21.04
C VAL A 206 -3.23 -14.30 21.40
N TRP A 207 -3.29 -15.60 21.50
CA TRP A 207 -2.13 -16.49 21.61
C TRP A 207 -2.05 -17.32 20.34
N TYR A 208 -0.91 -17.32 19.71
CA TYR A 208 -0.69 -18.09 18.49
C TYR A 208 0.62 -18.87 18.54
N ASP A 209 0.72 -19.89 17.73
CA ASP A 209 1.93 -20.67 17.54
C ASP A 209 2.73 -20.07 16.37
N PRO A 210 3.92 -19.50 16.61
CA PRO A 210 4.71 -18.87 15.56
C PRO A 210 5.29 -19.87 14.55
N ALA A 211 5.26 -21.18 14.81
CA ALA A 211 5.70 -22.19 13.86
C ALA A 211 4.64 -22.51 12.80
N THR A 212 3.38 -22.26 13.11
CA THR A 212 2.23 -22.61 12.26
C THR A 212 1.35 -21.42 11.91
N ASP A 213 1.60 -20.25 12.50
CA ASP A 213 0.77 -19.04 12.44
C ASP A 213 -0.71 -19.29 12.82
N LYS A 214 -0.95 -20.31 13.67
CA LYS A 214 -2.29 -20.67 14.11
C LYS A 214 -2.62 -20.17 15.50
N ILE A 215 -3.84 -19.64 15.65
CA ILE A 215 -4.35 -19.20 16.95
C ILE A 215 -4.62 -20.41 17.83
N THR A 216 -3.93 -20.45 18.99
CA THR A 216 -4.10 -21.47 20.02
C THR A 216 -5.16 -21.06 21.06
N SER A 217 -5.32 -19.77 21.30
CA SER A 217 -6.35 -19.20 22.17
C SER A 217 -6.66 -17.76 21.78
N MET A 218 -7.91 -17.36 21.94
CA MET A 218 -8.38 -16.00 21.72
C MET A 218 -9.45 -15.64 22.74
N ARG A 219 -9.45 -14.42 23.25
CA ARG A 219 -10.44 -13.89 24.18
C ARG A 219 -10.67 -12.40 23.92
N LEU A 220 -11.86 -11.92 24.15
CA LEU A 220 -12.11 -10.49 24.28
C LEU A 220 -11.38 -9.92 25.52
N GLU A 221 -11.18 -8.62 25.56
CA GLU A 221 -10.50 -7.97 26.69
C GLU A 221 -11.24 -8.14 28.02
N ASP A 222 -12.58 -8.25 27.98
CA ASP A 222 -13.42 -8.55 29.14
C ASP A 222 -13.30 -10.00 29.65
N GLY A 223 -12.55 -10.84 28.97
CA GLY A 223 -12.33 -12.25 29.28
C GLY A 223 -13.29 -13.23 28.63
N THR A 224 -14.28 -12.78 27.87
CA THR A 224 -15.18 -13.64 27.07
C THR A 224 -14.37 -14.40 26.01
N LYS A 225 -14.70 -15.70 25.82
CA LYS A 225 -14.02 -16.61 24.88
C LYS A 225 -14.76 -16.64 23.54
#